data_ab67cd71997bd9070ae0feee27f8524d
#
_entry.id   ab67cd71997bd9070ae0feee27f8524d
#
_cell.length_a   1.000
_cell.length_b   1.000
_cell.length_c   1.000
_cell.angle_alpha   90.00
_cell.angle_beta   90.00
_cell.angle_gamma   90.00
#
_symmetry.space_group_name_H-M   'P 1'
#
loop_
_entity.id
_entity.type
_entity.pdbx_description
1 polymer ?
#
loop_
_entity_poly.entity_id
_entity_poly.type
_entity_poly.pdbx_seq_one_letter_code
_entity_poly.pdbx_strand_id
1 'polypeptide(L)'
;HLANTEKQKYLYDHMGWDVPEYIHYGRLKMEDIALSTSKAMAGIEDGTYSGWDDPRLGTLRAIARRGIDPRTIYNLITEIGVKMADSAISWKKIYGLNRNFLEPVANRYFFCEDPQLITVGGYEGGKVDIERPLHADHMDRGNRILPFDGSAYLAKSDINDGIFRLMDAVNVNIDGGEITYHSTSFEDARSVKARIIQWVPVDDNVDVKIVMDDASIKTGLGEGALRDLKVGDIVQFERVGFARLDEIADDELIFYFAHK
;
A
#
# COMPACT_ATOMS: atom_id res chain seq x y z
N HIS A 1 -15.88 -28.73 -17.42
CA HIS A 1 -16.52 -28.38 -18.73
C HIS A 1 -16.38 -29.43 -19.82
N LEU A 2 -15.69 -30.55 -19.57
CA LEU A 2 -15.48 -31.62 -20.56
C LEU A 2 -16.83 -32.13 -21.14
N ALA A 3 -17.82 -32.37 -20.29
CA ALA A 3 -19.15 -32.78 -20.73
C ALA A 3 -19.86 -31.76 -21.64
N ASN A 4 -19.56 -30.47 -21.51
CA ASN A 4 -20.09 -29.44 -22.37
C ASN A 4 -19.42 -29.45 -23.76
N THR A 5 -18.13 -29.77 -23.82
CA THR A 5 -17.39 -29.95 -25.06
C THR A 5 -18.00 -31.07 -25.90
N GLU A 6 -18.30 -32.21 -25.31
CA GLU A 6 -18.94 -33.31 -26.01
C GLU A 6 -20.32 -32.93 -26.58
N LYS A 7 -21.13 -32.20 -25.80
CA LYS A 7 -22.43 -31.69 -26.27
C LYS A 7 -22.27 -30.69 -27.42
N GLN A 8 -21.27 -29.80 -27.35
CA GLN A 8 -21.00 -28.82 -28.39
C GLN A 8 -20.50 -29.50 -29.68
N LYS A 9 -19.59 -30.46 -29.57
CA LYS A 9 -19.14 -31.25 -30.74
C LYS A 9 -20.32 -31.90 -31.45
N TYR A 10 -21.23 -32.52 -30.68
CA TYR A 10 -22.42 -33.15 -31.28
C TYR A 10 -23.30 -32.15 -32.01
N LEU A 11 -23.44 -30.93 -31.48
CA LEU A 11 -24.19 -29.85 -32.13
C LEU A 11 -23.50 -29.42 -33.45
N TYR A 12 -22.18 -29.22 -33.42
CA TYR A 12 -21.41 -28.86 -34.62
C TYR A 12 -21.52 -29.91 -35.71
N ASP A 13 -21.38 -31.20 -35.34
CA ASP A 13 -21.53 -32.33 -36.28
C ASP A 13 -22.93 -32.34 -36.90
N HIS A 14 -23.98 -32.15 -36.09
CA HIS A 14 -25.36 -32.12 -36.54
C HIS A 14 -25.65 -30.96 -37.51
N MET A 15 -25.02 -29.81 -37.28
CA MET A 15 -25.14 -28.62 -38.12
C MET A 15 -24.21 -28.64 -39.34
N GLY A 16 -23.33 -29.62 -39.47
CA GLY A 16 -22.33 -29.69 -40.52
C GLY A 16 -21.27 -28.59 -40.44
N TRP A 17 -20.98 -28.11 -39.23
CA TRP A 17 -19.98 -27.08 -38.99
C TRP A 17 -18.63 -27.68 -38.58
N ASP A 18 -17.55 -26.93 -38.88
CA ASP A 18 -16.23 -27.31 -38.42
C ASP A 18 -16.13 -27.20 -36.89
N VAL A 19 -15.66 -28.26 -36.25
CA VAL A 19 -15.51 -28.32 -34.78
C VAL A 19 -14.29 -27.51 -34.37
N PRO A 20 -14.45 -26.50 -33.48
CA PRO A 20 -13.30 -25.74 -32.99
C PRO A 20 -12.38 -26.57 -32.11
N GLU A 21 -11.14 -26.16 -31.97
CA GLU A 21 -10.20 -26.74 -31.02
C GLU A 21 -10.63 -26.34 -29.58
N TYR A 22 -10.65 -27.30 -28.66
CA TYR A 22 -10.99 -27.09 -27.26
C TYR A 22 -9.77 -27.28 -26.38
N ILE A 23 -9.47 -26.24 -25.60
CA ILE A 23 -8.42 -26.27 -24.58
C ILE A 23 -9.05 -26.31 -23.21
N HIS A 24 -8.75 -27.35 -22.43
CA HIS A 24 -9.24 -27.53 -21.07
C HIS A 24 -8.16 -27.18 -20.06
N TYR A 25 -8.55 -26.41 -19.02
CA TYR A 25 -7.68 -26.05 -17.92
C TYR A 25 -8.40 -26.20 -16.57
N GLY A 26 -7.62 -26.42 -15.50
CA GLY A 26 -8.09 -26.55 -14.15
C GLY A 26 -8.55 -25.21 -13.56
N ARG A 27 -9.20 -25.26 -12.41
CA ARG A 27 -9.66 -24.09 -11.70
C ARG A 27 -8.50 -23.38 -11.00
N LEU A 28 -8.55 -22.05 -10.99
CA LEU A 28 -7.71 -21.23 -10.16
C LEU A 28 -8.36 -21.09 -8.78
N LYS A 29 -7.60 -21.42 -7.74
CA LYS A 29 -8.01 -21.26 -6.34
C LYS A 29 -7.09 -20.22 -5.70
N MET A 30 -7.64 -19.34 -4.90
CA MET A 30 -6.89 -18.46 -4.01
C MET A 30 -7.15 -18.83 -2.58
N GLU A 31 -6.08 -18.86 -1.78
CA GLU A 31 -6.17 -19.06 -0.34
C GLU A 31 -6.84 -17.84 0.30
N ASP A 32 -7.68 -18.09 1.30
CA ASP A 32 -8.34 -17.06 2.14
C ASP A 32 -9.28 -16.09 1.42
N ILE A 33 -9.65 -16.34 0.16
CA ILE A 33 -10.60 -15.50 -0.56
C ILE A 33 -11.69 -16.31 -1.26
N ALA A 34 -12.91 -15.84 -1.19
CA ALA A 34 -14.01 -16.41 -1.93
C ALA A 34 -14.00 -15.88 -3.37
N LEU A 35 -13.50 -16.68 -4.31
CA LEU A 35 -13.60 -16.39 -5.76
C LEU A 35 -15.02 -16.73 -6.33
N SER A 36 -15.97 -17.04 -5.48
CA SER A 36 -17.34 -17.40 -5.89
C SER A 36 -18.18 -16.14 -6.10
N THR A 37 -18.59 -15.90 -7.34
CA THR A 37 -19.50 -14.80 -7.72
C THR A 37 -20.79 -14.81 -6.88
N SER A 38 -21.38 -15.99 -6.65
CA SER A 38 -22.62 -16.11 -5.86
C SER A 38 -22.41 -15.73 -4.39
N LYS A 39 -21.27 -16.08 -3.78
CA LYS A 39 -20.96 -15.68 -2.41
C LYS A 39 -20.67 -14.19 -2.31
N ALA A 40 -19.92 -13.63 -3.28
CA ALA A 40 -19.67 -12.19 -3.32
C ALA A 40 -20.97 -11.41 -3.48
N MET A 41 -21.86 -11.84 -4.37
CA MET A 41 -23.15 -11.21 -4.59
C MET A 41 -24.04 -11.24 -3.32
N ALA A 42 -24.14 -12.40 -2.67
CA ALA A 42 -24.86 -12.51 -1.41
C ALA A 42 -24.31 -11.58 -0.32
N GLY A 43 -22.97 -11.48 -0.20
CA GLY A 43 -22.34 -10.59 0.77
C GLY A 43 -22.48 -9.09 0.41
N ILE A 44 -22.68 -8.74 -0.86
CA ILE A 44 -23.01 -7.36 -1.25
C ILE A 44 -24.49 -7.07 -0.93
N GLU A 45 -25.39 -8.03 -1.18
CA GLU A 45 -26.83 -7.88 -0.90
C GLU A 45 -27.12 -7.77 0.60
N ASP A 46 -26.40 -8.49 1.44
CA ASP A 46 -26.54 -8.45 2.91
C ASP A 46 -25.73 -7.33 3.60
N GLY A 47 -24.95 -6.55 2.82
CA GLY A 47 -24.16 -5.44 3.32
C GLY A 47 -22.80 -5.83 3.96
N THR A 48 -22.42 -7.10 3.89
CA THR A 48 -21.08 -7.56 4.35
C THR A 48 -19.95 -6.91 3.52
N TYR A 49 -20.15 -6.78 2.20
CA TYR A 49 -19.23 -6.12 1.29
C TYR A 49 -19.84 -4.84 0.73
N SER A 50 -19.03 -3.79 0.57
CA SER A 50 -19.45 -2.50 0.05
C SER A 50 -19.83 -2.51 -1.44
N GLY A 51 -19.34 -3.49 -2.19
CA GLY A 51 -19.56 -3.64 -3.63
C GLY A 51 -18.57 -4.62 -4.25
N TRP A 52 -18.59 -4.73 -5.58
CA TRP A 52 -17.69 -5.61 -6.33
C TRP A 52 -16.21 -5.21 -6.25
N ASP A 53 -15.92 -4.02 -5.76
CA ASP A 53 -14.61 -3.43 -5.56
C ASP A 53 -14.18 -3.38 -4.09
N ASP A 54 -14.93 -4.05 -3.21
CA ASP A 54 -14.55 -4.21 -1.80
C ASP A 54 -13.17 -4.87 -1.68
N PRO A 55 -12.21 -4.28 -0.91
CA PRO A 55 -10.82 -4.74 -0.85
C PRO A 55 -10.65 -6.18 -0.39
N ARG A 56 -11.65 -6.76 0.28
CA ARG A 56 -11.67 -8.16 0.75
C ARG A 56 -12.01 -9.16 -0.34
N LEU A 57 -12.47 -8.70 -1.51
CA LEU A 57 -12.86 -9.57 -2.61
C LEU A 57 -11.68 -9.84 -3.57
N GLY A 58 -11.68 -11.01 -4.20
CA GLY A 58 -10.75 -11.37 -5.27
C GLY A 58 -11.22 -10.99 -6.67
N THR A 59 -12.11 -10.03 -6.79
CA THR A 59 -12.58 -9.55 -8.09
C THR A 59 -11.53 -8.69 -8.77
N LEU A 60 -11.53 -8.63 -10.09
CA LEU A 60 -10.61 -7.74 -10.81
C LEU A 60 -10.81 -6.26 -10.44
N ARG A 61 -12.04 -5.85 -10.07
CA ARG A 61 -12.32 -4.49 -9.62
C ARG A 61 -11.65 -4.21 -8.27
N ALA A 62 -11.79 -5.11 -7.30
CA ALA A 62 -11.14 -4.98 -5.99
C ALA A 62 -9.61 -4.99 -6.11
N ILE A 63 -9.06 -5.89 -6.90
CA ILE A 63 -7.61 -5.99 -7.16
C ILE A 63 -7.10 -4.70 -7.81
N ALA A 64 -7.78 -4.17 -8.82
CA ALA A 64 -7.43 -2.92 -9.49
C ALA A 64 -7.51 -1.71 -8.54
N ARG A 65 -8.57 -1.64 -7.69
CA ARG A 65 -8.75 -0.56 -6.72
C ARG A 65 -7.62 -0.51 -5.71
N ARG A 66 -7.14 -1.68 -5.26
CA ARG A 66 -5.99 -1.81 -4.37
C ARG A 66 -4.65 -1.45 -5.02
N GLY A 67 -4.59 -1.31 -6.35
CA GLY A 67 -3.34 -0.97 -7.05
C GLY A 67 -2.47 -2.18 -7.39
N ILE A 68 -3.09 -3.35 -7.58
CA ILE A 68 -2.39 -4.49 -8.18
C ILE A 68 -2.28 -4.25 -9.69
N ASP A 69 -1.06 -4.13 -10.19
CA ASP A 69 -0.79 -3.90 -11.61
C ASP A 69 -1.34 -5.05 -12.48
N PRO A 70 -2.06 -4.76 -13.57
CA PRO A 70 -2.60 -5.81 -14.46
C PRO A 70 -1.55 -6.80 -14.97
N ARG A 71 -0.31 -6.32 -15.18
CA ARG A 71 0.81 -7.18 -15.61
C ARG A 71 1.13 -8.27 -14.60
N THR A 72 0.88 -8.03 -13.31
CA THR A 72 1.02 -9.03 -12.25
C THR A 72 0.13 -10.22 -12.50
N ILE A 73 -1.15 -9.98 -12.82
CA ILE A 73 -2.12 -11.04 -13.09
C ILE A 73 -1.76 -11.77 -14.40
N TYR A 74 -1.37 -10.99 -15.43
CA TYR A 74 -0.97 -11.56 -16.71
C TYR A 74 0.26 -12.49 -16.55
N ASN A 75 1.31 -12.04 -15.86
CA ASN A 75 2.50 -12.86 -15.61
C ASN A 75 2.19 -14.09 -14.79
N LEU A 76 1.33 -13.95 -13.77
CA LEU A 76 0.89 -15.06 -12.92
C LEU A 76 0.17 -16.14 -13.74
N ILE A 77 -0.78 -15.76 -14.60
CA ILE A 77 -1.52 -16.70 -15.43
C ILE A 77 -0.60 -17.36 -16.47
N THR A 78 0.31 -16.60 -17.05
CA THR A 78 1.31 -17.11 -18.01
C THR A 78 2.24 -18.14 -17.36
N GLU A 79 2.68 -17.87 -16.13
CA GLU A 79 3.54 -18.80 -15.37
C GLU A 79 2.80 -20.09 -15.00
N ILE A 80 1.54 -20.00 -14.60
CA ILE A 80 0.71 -21.17 -14.31
C ILE A 80 0.51 -22.02 -15.57
N GLY A 81 0.30 -21.37 -16.70
CA GLY A 81 0.06 -22.01 -17.98
C GLY A 81 -1.24 -22.81 -18.03
N VAL A 82 -1.43 -23.50 -19.15
CA VAL A 82 -2.62 -24.32 -19.39
C VAL A 82 -2.38 -25.72 -18.82
N LYS A 83 -2.91 -26.00 -17.63
CA LYS A 83 -2.84 -27.31 -16.96
C LYS A 83 -4.25 -27.79 -16.66
N MET A 84 -4.49 -29.10 -16.83
CA MET A 84 -5.80 -29.69 -16.47
C MET A 84 -6.02 -29.77 -14.96
N ALA A 85 -4.95 -29.80 -14.17
CA ALA A 85 -5.03 -29.81 -12.72
C ALA A 85 -5.38 -28.42 -12.15
N ASP A 86 -6.14 -28.38 -11.07
CA ASP A 86 -6.40 -27.15 -10.30
C ASP A 86 -5.08 -26.55 -9.80
N SER A 87 -4.97 -25.23 -9.82
CA SER A 87 -3.82 -24.50 -9.31
C SER A 87 -4.22 -23.59 -8.16
N ALA A 88 -3.47 -23.65 -7.05
CA ALA A 88 -3.65 -22.74 -5.92
C ALA A 88 -2.66 -21.59 -6.00
N ILE A 89 -3.11 -20.38 -5.73
CA ILE A 89 -2.31 -19.16 -5.70
C ILE A 89 -2.41 -18.54 -4.32
N SER A 90 -1.29 -18.11 -3.78
CA SER A 90 -1.25 -17.33 -2.54
C SER A 90 -1.13 -15.84 -2.84
N TRP A 91 -1.66 -15.00 -1.96
CA TRP A 91 -1.46 -13.56 -1.99
C TRP A 91 0.03 -13.18 -1.95
N LYS A 92 0.83 -13.93 -1.20
CA LYS A 92 2.28 -13.72 -1.14
C LYS A 92 2.94 -13.75 -2.52
N LYS A 93 2.49 -14.66 -3.40
CA LYS A 93 3.01 -14.74 -4.78
C LYS A 93 2.58 -13.53 -5.61
N ILE A 94 1.30 -13.14 -5.51
CA ILE A 94 0.79 -11.95 -6.19
C ILE A 94 1.55 -10.71 -5.74
N TYR A 95 1.72 -10.51 -4.43
CA TYR A 95 2.42 -9.36 -3.87
C TYR A 95 3.90 -9.32 -4.28
N GLY A 96 4.58 -10.47 -4.31
CA GLY A 96 5.96 -10.55 -4.81
C GLY A 96 6.10 -10.15 -6.28
N LEU A 97 5.19 -10.59 -7.13
CA LEU A 97 5.16 -10.19 -8.54
C LEU A 97 4.80 -8.72 -8.72
N ASN A 98 3.82 -8.22 -7.94
CA ASN A 98 3.37 -6.84 -8.01
C ASN A 98 4.46 -5.86 -7.57
N ARG A 99 5.21 -6.20 -6.53
CA ARG A 99 6.35 -5.40 -6.05
C ARG A 99 7.33 -5.09 -7.17
N ASN A 100 7.63 -6.05 -8.05
CA ASN A 100 8.56 -5.83 -9.16
C ASN A 100 8.10 -4.72 -10.12
N PHE A 101 6.79 -4.46 -10.19
CA PHE A 101 6.24 -3.36 -10.98
C PHE A 101 6.10 -2.07 -10.20
N LEU A 102 5.80 -2.14 -8.90
CA LEU A 102 5.56 -0.96 -8.09
C LEU A 102 6.84 -0.33 -7.53
N GLU A 103 7.78 -1.14 -7.06
CA GLU A 103 9.04 -0.65 -6.45
C GLU A 103 9.77 0.37 -7.34
N PRO A 104 9.92 0.16 -8.66
CA PRO A 104 10.62 1.13 -9.51
C PRO A 104 9.84 2.42 -9.75
N VAL A 105 8.53 2.47 -9.49
CA VAL A 105 7.66 3.59 -9.87
C VAL A 105 7.04 4.34 -8.70
N ALA A 106 6.86 3.73 -7.55
CA ALA A 106 6.20 4.33 -6.40
C ALA A 106 7.14 5.29 -5.66
N ASN A 107 6.73 6.53 -5.51
CA ASN A 107 7.40 7.47 -4.61
C ASN A 107 7.13 7.10 -3.16
N ARG A 108 8.08 7.42 -2.27
CA ARG A 108 8.02 7.08 -0.85
C ARG A 108 7.65 8.31 -0.03
N TYR A 109 6.73 8.13 0.91
CA TYR A 109 6.24 9.19 1.78
C TYR A 109 6.13 8.70 3.23
N PHE A 110 6.18 9.64 4.16
CA PHE A 110 5.89 9.39 5.55
C PHE A 110 4.38 9.44 5.81
N PHE A 111 3.95 8.60 6.73
CA PHE A 111 2.61 8.55 7.26
C PHE A 111 2.66 8.28 8.77
N CYS A 112 2.00 9.12 9.54
CA CYS A 112 1.86 8.96 10.99
C CYS A 112 0.43 8.56 11.33
N GLU A 113 0.23 7.30 11.71
CA GLU A 113 -1.05 6.79 12.22
C GLU A 113 -1.29 7.32 13.64
N ASP A 114 -2.53 7.72 13.98
CA ASP A 114 -2.88 8.32 15.27
C ASP A 114 -1.88 9.42 15.69
N PRO A 115 -1.74 10.50 14.89
CA PRO A 115 -0.66 11.47 15.04
C PRO A 115 -0.74 12.20 16.37
N GLN A 116 0.40 12.31 17.03
CA GLN A 116 0.59 13.10 18.26
C GLN A 116 1.54 14.25 17.97
N LEU A 117 1.09 15.47 18.22
CA LEU A 117 1.95 16.65 18.14
C LEU A 117 2.98 16.59 19.27
N ILE A 118 4.26 16.72 18.90
CA ILE A 118 5.36 16.81 19.84
C ILE A 118 6.14 18.10 19.64
N THR A 119 6.77 18.56 20.71
CA THR A 119 7.76 19.62 20.66
C THR A 119 9.03 19.13 21.34
N VAL A 120 10.18 19.31 20.67
CA VAL A 120 11.49 18.87 21.15
C VAL A 120 12.08 19.94 22.07
N GLY A 121 12.01 19.71 23.38
CA GLY A 121 12.59 20.61 24.37
C GLY A 121 14.09 20.76 24.21
N GLY A 122 14.60 21.99 24.27
CA GLY A 122 16.03 22.28 24.10
C GLY A 122 16.54 22.27 22.66
N TYR A 123 15.66 22.19 21.66
CA TYR A 123 16.08 22.37 20.26
C TYR A 123 16.20 23.87 19.93
N GLU A 124 17.40 24.29 19.54
CA GLU A 124 17.72 25.68 19.21
C GLU A 124 18.09 25.88 17.73
N GLY A 125 17.89 24.84 16.88
CA GLY A 125 18.30 24.86 15.48
C GLY A 125 17.47 25.75 14.56
N GLY A 126 16.37 26.32 15.04
CA GLY A 126 15.43 27.10 14.23
C GLY A 126 14.68 26.29 13.18
N LYS A 127 14.07 26.97 12.22
CA LYS A 127 13.37 26.30 11.11
C LYS A 127 14.38 25.86 10.05
N VAL A 128 14.36 24.57 9.70
CA VAL A 128 15.20 23.98 8.67
C VAL A 128 14.33 23.21 7.66
N ASP A 129 14.71 23.25 6.40
CA ASP A 129 14.07 22.49 5.34
C ASP A 129 14.88 21.21 5.10
N ILE A 130 14.28 20.06 5.38
CA ILE A 130 14.93 18.75 5.23
C ILE A 130 14.55 18.20 3.85
N GLU A 131 15.53 18.12 2.99
CA GLU A 131 15.36 17.61 1.64
C GLU A 131 15.49 16.09 1.63
N ARG A 132 14.50 15.39 1.09
CA ARG A 132 14.49 13.93 0.95
C ARG A 132 14.16 13.50 -0.47
N PRO A 133 14.87 12.51 -1.02
CA PRO A 133 14.51 11.98 -2.33
C PRO A 133 13.12 11.33 -2.30
N LEU A 134 12.39 11.48 -3.39
CA LEU A 134 11.11 10.77 -3.58
C LEU A 134 11.29 9.26 -3.67
N HIS A 135 12.49 8.80 -4.08
CA HIS A 135 12.85 7.39 -4.09
C HIS A 135 14.34 7.21 -3.86
N ALA A 136 14.73 6.32 -2.95
CA ALA A 136 16.13 6.17 -2.55
C ALA A 136 17.04 5.68 -3.69
N ASP A 137 16.53 4.82 -4.58
CA ASP A 137 17.28 4.21 -5.68
C ASP A 137 17.09 4.95 -7.02
N HIS A 138 16.22 5.97 -7.06
CA HIS A 138 15.87 6.75 -8.25
C HIS A 138 15.92 8.25 -7.94
N MET A 139 17.12 8.79 -7.74
CA MET A 139 17.36 10.20 -7.39
C MET A 139 16.92 11.19 -8.49
N ASP A 140 16.81 10.72 -9.73
CA ASP A 140 16.31 11.46 -10.89
C ASP A 140 14.85 11.88 -10.78
N ARG A 141 14.09 11.30 -9.83
CA ARG A 141 12.67 11.63 -9.60
C ARG A 141 12.47 12.92 -8.82
N GLY A 142 13.55 13.50 -8.32
CA GLY A 142 13.52 14.71 -7.51
C GLY A 142 13.35 14.43 -6.03
N ASN A 143 13.16 15.51 -5.30
CA ASN A 143 13.12 15.53 -3.85
C ASN A 143 11.80 16.15 -3.36
N ARG A 144 11.50 15.91 -2.11
CA ARG A 144 10.48 16.59 -1.34
C ARG A 144 11.08 17.29 -0.14
N ILE A 145 10.43 18.31 0.34
CA ILE A 145 10.91 19.13 1.45
C ILE A 145 10.02 18.87 2.67
N LEU A 146 10.65 18.63 3.80
CA LEU A 146 10.00 18.46 5.09
C LEU A 146 10.48 19.59 6.02
N PRO A 147 9.68 20.65 6.23
CA PRO A 147 10.04 21.71 7.17
C PRO A 147 10.01 21.20 8.60
N PHE A 148 11.06 21.51 9.37
CA PHE A 148 11.18 21.15 10.79
C PHE A 148 11.66 22.36 11.60
N ASP A 149 10.93 22.69 12.66
CA ASP A 149 11.22 23.83 13.53
C ASP A 149 11.39 23.43 15.02
N GLY A 150 11.53 22.13 15.27
CA GLY A 150 11.55 21.56 16.61
C GLY A 150 10.21 20.94 17.01
N SER A 151 9.18 21.07 16.17
CA SER A 151 7.88 20.42 16.37
C SER A 151 7.55 19.48 15.20
N ALA A 152 6.86 18.39 15.50
CA ALA A 152 6.46 17.41 14.49
C ALA A 152 5.28 16.57 14.97
N TYR A 153 4.62 15.89 14.05
CA TYR A 153 3.69 14.80 14.38
C TYR A 153 4.44 13.47 14.33
N LEU A 154 4.29 12.69 15.40
CA LEU A 154 4.76 11.30 15.48
C LEU A 154 3.56 10.36 15.56
N ALA A 155 3.73 9.14 15.04
CA ALA A 155 2.75 8.10 15.30
C ALA A 155 2.72 7.77 16.80
N LYS A 156 1.53 7.66 17.39
CA LYS A 156 1.35 7.36 18.82
C LYS A 156 2.12 6.10 19.24
N SER A 157 2.19 5.12 18.38
CA SER A 157 2.92 3.86 18.60
C SER A 157 4.44 4.03 18.71
N ASP A 158 5.00 5.14 18.23
CA ASP A 158 6.43 5.42 18.26
C ASP A 158 6.86 6.21 19.49
N ILE A 159 5.92 6.77 20.26
CA ILE A 159 6.20 7.54 21.47
C ILE A 159 6.37 6.55 22.63
N ASN A 160 7.59 6.11 22.82
CA ASN A 160 8.01 5.22 23.90
C ASN A 160 9.34 5.70 24.46
N ASP A 161 9.66 5.33 25.72
CA ASP A 161 10.92 5.73 26.33
C ASP A 161 12.13 5.21 25.56
N GLY A 162 13.15 6.06 25.43
CA GLY A 162 14.38 5.76 24.75
C GLY A 162 14.89 6.84 23.80
N ILE A 163 15.97 6.55 23.09
CA ILE A 163 16.57 7.48 22.13
C ILE A 163 16.10 7.12 20.72
N PHE A 164 15.59 8.12 20.01
CA PHE A 164 15.06 8.01 18.67
C PHE A 164 15.71 9.01 17.73
N ARG A 165 15.83 8.64 16.48
CA ARG A 165 16.14 9.56 15.40
C ARG A 165 14.87 9.86 14.62
N LEU A 166 14.40 11.11 14.65
CA LEU A 166 13.48 11.62 13.66
C LEU A 166 14.22 11.61 12.32
N MET A 167 13.75 10.79 11.40
CA MET A 167 14.51 10.45 10.18
C MET A 167 14.97 11.71 9.45
N ASP A 168 16.29 11.82 9.25
CA ASP A 168 17.01 12.95 8.62
C ASP A 168 16.89 14.31 9.36
N ALA A 169 16.14 14.40 10.43
CA ALA A 169 16.04 15.60 11.28
C ALA A 169 17.03 15.53 12.46
N VAL A 170 16.54 15.21 13.63
CA VAL A 170 17.29 15.25 14.88
C VAL A 170 17.14 13.96 15.67
N ASN A 171 18.06 13.77 16.63
CA ASN A 171 17.94 12.71 17.62
C ASN A 171 17.30 13.27 18.88
N VAL A 172 16.36 12.53 19.44
CA VAL A 172 15.59 12.92 20.62
C VAL A 172 15.63 11.83 21.67
N ASN A 173 15.56 12.24 22.94
CA ASN A 173 15.33 11.34 24.05
C ASN A 173 13.87 11.50 24.50
N ILE A 174 13.17 10.40 24.63
CA ILE A 174 11.80 10.33 25.16
C ILE A 174 11.88 9.65 26.52
N ASP A 175 11.43 10.32 27.57
CA ASP A 175 11.39 9.82 28.94
C ASP A 175 10.10 10.28 29.63
N GLY A 176 9.27 9.33 30.03
CA GLY A 176 7.98 9.61 30.68
C GLY A 176 7.04 10.51 29.87
N GLY A 177 7.20 10.54 28.52
CA GLY A 177 6.44 11.40 27.61
C GLY A 177 7.04 12.79 27.38
N GLU A 178 8.11 13.17 28.09
CA GLU A 178 8.89 14.35 27.78
C GLU A 178 9.86 14.05 26.63
N ILE A 179 9.92 14.96 25.64
CA ILE A 179 10.78 14.79 24.46
C ILE A 179 11.82 15.89 24.44
N THR A 180 13.09 15.52 24.56
CA THR A 180 14.21 16.45 24.64
C THR A 180 15.19 16.21 23.49
N TYR A 181 15.82 17.30 23.04
CA TYR A 181 16.88 17.25 22.04
C TYR A 181 18.10 16.50 22.57
N HIS A 182 18.62 15.58 21.78
CA HIS A 182 19.84 14.85 22.09
C HIS A 182 21.01 15.30 21.20
N SER A 183 20.86 15.26 19.90
CA SER A 183 21.89 15.61 18.92
C SER A 183 21.31 15.69 17.50
N THR A 184 22.14 16.06 16.50
CA THR A 184 21.67 16.15 15.11
C THR A 184 22.27 15.06 14.20
N SER A 185 23.51 14.62 14.48
CA SER A 185 24.23 13.78 13.53
C SER A 185 23.70 12.34 13.50
N PHE A 186 23.88 11.68 12.34
CA PHE A 186 23.57 10.26 12.20
C PHE A 186 24.57 9.38 12.97
N GLU A 187 25.84 9.83 13.07
CA GLU A 187 26.87 9.13 13.84
C GLU A 187 26.49 9.06 15.34
N ASP A 188 25.99 10.15 15.91
CA ASP A 188 25.51 10.16 17.29
C ASP A 188 24.35 9.18 17.47
N ALA A 189 23.35 9.22 16.57
CA ALA A 189 22.23 8.27 16.61
C ALA A 189 22.72 6.81 16.59
N ARG A 190 23.71 6.53 15.73
CA ARG A 190 24.29 5.18 15.60
C ARG A 190 25.04 4.77 16.88
N SER A 191 25.80 5.69 17.48
CA SER A 191 26.58 5.43 18.70
C SER A 191 25.71 4.99 19.86
N VAL A 192 24.52 5.60 20.00
CA VAL A 192 23.55 5.29 21.05
C VAL A 192 22.49 4.27 20.60
N LYS A 193 22.60 3.73 19.39
CA LYS A 193 21.65 2.77 18.80
C LYS A 193 20.23 3.31 18.77
N ALA A 194 20.06 4.60 18.47
CA ALA A 194 18.76 5.22 18.35
C ALA A 194 17.89 4.51 17.31
N ARG A 195 16.63 4.30 17.65
CA ARG A 195 15.64 3.78 16.69
C ARG A 195 15.20 4.90 15.73
N ILE A 196 15.20 4.62 14.43
CA ILE A 196 14.76 5.59 13.44
C ILE A 196 13.24 5.53 13.33
N ILE A 197 12.59 6.68 13.45
CA ILE A 197 11.14 6.83 13.33
C ILE A 197 10.79 7.88 12.29
N GLN A 198 9.59 7.74 11.72
CA GLN A 198 9.03 8.72 10.81
C GLN A 198 8.38 9.86 11.58
N TRP A 199 8.21 10.97 10.90
CA TRP A 199 7.54 12.14 11.43
C TRP A 199 6.90 12.93 10.29
N VAL A 200 5.92 13.76 10.60
CA VAL A 200 5.23 14.61 9.62
C VAL A 200 5.32 16.05 10.10
N PRO A 201 5.63 17.01 9.20
CA PRO A 201 5.71 18.43 9.54
C PRO A 201 4.40 18.97 10.10
N VAL A 202 4.50 19.96 11.02
CA VAL A 202 3.31 20.63 11.59
C VAL A 202 2.66 21.56 10.58
N ASP A 203 3.46 22.31 9.83
CA ASP A 203 2.97 23.34 8.90
C ASP A 203 2.64 22.81 7.51
N ASP A 204 3.08 21.59 7.16
CA ASP A 204 2.91 21.02 5.82
C ASP A 204 2.56 19.53 5.89
N ASN A 205 1.30 19.26 6.11
CA ASN A 205 0.75 17.92 6.20
C ASN A 205 -0.65 17.85 5.56
N VAL A 206 -1.15 16.65 5.35
CA VAL A 206 -2.48 16.38 4.79
C VAL A 206 -3.12 15.19 5.49
N ASP A 207 -4.42 15.23 5.68
CA ASP A 207 -5.17 14.10 6.21
C ASP A 207 -5.13 12.91 5.25
N VAL A 208 -4.81 11.74 5.79
CA VAL A 208 -4.69 10.50 5.03
C VAL A 208 -5.50 9.39 5.66
N LYS A 209 -6.27 8.72 4.84
CA LYS A 209 -7.03 7.52 5.16
C LYS A 209 -6.57 6.37 4.28
N ILE A 210 -6.19 5.26 4.89
CA ILE A 210 -5.76 4.05 4.16
C ILE A 210 -6.75 2.93 4.48
N VAL A 211 -7.49 2.49 3.47
CA VAL A 211 -8.37 1.32 3.54
C VAL A 211 -7.53 0.08 3.31
N MET A 212 -7.44 -0.78 4.32
CA MET A 212 -6.62 -1.99 4.30
C MET A 212 -7.31 -3.12 3.52
N ASP A 213 -6.59 -4.19 3.28
CA ASP A 213 -7.07 -5.36 2.53
C ASP A 213 -8.14 -6.18 3.28
N ASP A 214 -8.25 -6.00 4.60
CA ASP A 214 -9.32 -6.54 5.44
C ASP A 214 -10.49 -5.57 5.65
N ALA A 215 -10.47 -4.43 4.94
CA ALA A 215 -11.38 -3.29 5.07
C ALA A 215 -11.25 -2.50 6.39
N SER A 216 -10.29 -2.80 7.25
CA SER A 216 -9.95 -1.91 8.36
C SER A 216 -9.40 -0.58 7.82
N ILE A 217 -9.47 0.46 8.63
CA ILE A 217 -9.08 1.81 8.21
C ILE A 217 -7.97 2.31 9.13
N LYS A 218 -6.91 2.82 8.52
CA LYS A 218 -5.88 3.59 9.21
C LYS A 218 -6.07 5.06 8.85
N THR A 219 -6.14 5.91 9.86
CA THR A 219 -6.22 7.37 9.70
C THR A 219 -5.00 8.04 10.31
N GLY A 220 -4.60 9.15 9.74
CA GLY A 220 -3.45 9.90 10.23
C GLY A 220 -3.05 11.04 9.31
N LEU A 221 -1.83 11.52 9.49
CA LEU A 221 -1.25 12.60 8.70
C LEU A 221 -0.16 12.08 7.78
N GLY A 222 -0.16 12.55 6.55
CA GLY A 222 0.90 12.37 5.58
C GLY A 222 1.64 13.69 5.29
N GLU A 223 2.77 13.61 4.60
CA GLU A 223 3.54 14.76 4.14
C GLU A 223 2.73 15.64 3.18
N GLY A 224 2.94 16.94 3.21
CA GLY A 224 2.26 17.89 2.33
C GLY A 224 2.45 17.64 0.83
N ALA A 225 3.60 17.08 0.44
CA ALA A 225 3.89 16.68 -0.94
C ALA A 225 2.91 15.63 -1.52
N LEU A 226 2.13 14.95 -0.69
CA LEU A 226 1.06 14.06 -1.13
C LEU A 226 -0.08 14.80 -1.87
N ARG A 227 -0.23 16.11 -1.68
CA ARG A 227 -1.24 16.92 -2.38
C ARG A 227 -1.03 17.01 -3.90
N ASP A 228 0.21 16.76 -4.37
CA ASP A 228 0.53 16.77 -5.79
C ASP A 228 0.10 15.51 -6.53
N LEU A 229 -0.37 14.49 -5.79
CA LEU A 229 -0.81 13.22 -6.35
C LEU A 229 -2.16 13.34 -7.07
N LYS A 230 -2.36 12.43 -8.00
CA LYS A 230 -3.61 12.28 -8.75
C LYS A 230 -4.27 10.95 -8.41
N VAL A 231 -5.59 10.90 -8.48
CA VAL A 231 -6.34 9.64 -8.35
C VAL A 231 -5.78 8.60 -9.32
N GLY A 232 -5.43 7.45 -8.79
CA GLY A 232 -4.77 6.38 -9.51
C GLY A 232 -3.26 6.25 -9.24
N ASP A 233 -2.61 7.28 -8.70
CA ASP A 233 -1.19 7.20 -8.37
C ASP A 233 -0.94 6.19 -7.27
N ILE A 234 0.19 5.51 -7.38
CA ILE A 234 0.66 4.53 -6.40
C ILE A 234 1.86 5.09 -5.67
N VAL A 235 1.80 5.01 -4.36
CA VAL A 235 2.87 5.43 -3.45
C VAL A 235 3.30 4.29 -2.55
N GLN A 236 4.45 4.44 -1.92
CA GLN A 236 4.87 3.61 -0.81
C GLN A 236 4.87 4.45 0.47
N PHE A 237 3.93 4.18 1.36
CA PHE A 237 4.06 4.66 2.73
C PHE A 237 5.10 3.80 3.43
N GLU A 238 6.23 4.40 3.77
CA GLU A 238 7.28 3.69 4.49
C GLU A 238 6.69 3.08 5.78
N ARG A 239 7.06 1.84 6.12
CA ARG A 239 6.53 1.05 7.25
C ARG A 239 5.10 0.51 7.07
N VAL A 240 4.26 1.08 6.21
CA VAL A 240 2.92 0.55 5.89
C VAL A 240 2.97 -0.36 4.68
N GLY A 241 3.40 0.16 3.52
CA GLY A 241 3.49 -0.55 2.25
C GLY A 241 2.97 0.28 1.07
N PHE A 242 2.76 -0.39 -0.06
CA PHE A 242 2.21 0.24 -1.26
C PHE A 242 0.72 0.51 -1.10
N ALA A 243 0.29 1.67 -1.58
CA ALA A 243 -1.10 2.08 -1.59
C ALA A 243 -1.41 2.90 -2.84
N ARG A 244 -2.64 2.78 -3.34
CA ARG A 244 -3.15 3.53 -4.48
C ARG A 244 -4.07 4.64 -4.00
N LEU A 245 -3.86 5.87 -4.47
CA LEU A 245 -4.78 6.98 -4.22
C LEU A 245 -6.08 6.72 -5.01
N ASP A 246 -7.18 6.57 -4.30
CA ASP A 246 -8.49 6.25 -4.87
C ASP A 246 -9.39 7.47 -4.98
N GLU A 247 -9.33 8.35 -3.99
CA GLU A 247 -10.19 9.52 -3.92
C GLU A 247 -9.49 10.69 -3.22
N ILE A 248 -9.81 11.90 -3.63
CA ILE A 248 -9.45 13.16 -2.97
C ILE A 248 -10.77 13.77 -2.51
N ALA A 249 -11.05 13.71 -1.21
CA ALA A 249 -12.28 14.20 -0.60
C ALA A 249 -11.98 15.42 0.25
N ASP A 250 -12.40 16.60 -0.20
CA ASP A 250 -12.06 17.89 0.40
C ASP A 250 -10.54 18.02 0.62
N ASP A 251 -10.07 17.93 1.86
CA ASP A 251 -8.64 17.97 2.22
C ASP A 251 -8.09 16.59 2.64
N GLU A 252 -8.87 15.49 2.54
CA GLU A 252 -8.46 14.13 2.90
C GLU A 252 -8.10 13.32 1.66
N LEU A 253 -6.96 12.63 1.70
CA LEU A 253 -6.53 11.68 0.67
C LEU A 253 -6.89 10.26 1.08
N ILE A 254 -7.70 9.57 0.27
CA ILE A 254 -8.15 8.20 0.55
C ILE A 254 -7.38 7.23 -0.32
N PHE A 255 -6.63 6.38 0.35
CA PHE A 255 -5.81 5.33 -0.30
C PHE A 255 -6.39 3.94 -0.04
N TYR A 256 -6.14 3.04 -0.98
CA TYR A 256 -6.35 1.60 -0.81
C TYR A 256 -5.02 0.87 -0.76
N PHE A 257 -4.84 0.09 0.31
CA PHE A 257 -3.63 -0.69 0.54
C PHE A 257 -3.48 -1.81 -0.49
N ALA A 258 -2.35 -1.84 -1.16
CA ALA A 258 -2.00 -2.91 -2.08
C ALA A 258 -1.38 -4.10 -1.35
N HIS A 259 -0.19 -3.89 -0.79
CA HIS A 259 0.58 -4.87 0.01
C HIS A 259 1.84 -4.23 0.63
N LYS A 260 2.52 -4.94 1.50
CA LYS A 260 3.86 -4.60 2.01
C LYS A 260 4.95 -4.87 1.00
#